data_c38f932615dcf32f902083938f5d3978
#
_entry.id   c38f932615dcf32f902083938f5d3978
#
_cell.length_a   1.000
_cell.length_b   1.000
_cell.length_c   1.000
_cell.angle_alpha   90.00
_cell.angle_beta   90.00
_cell.angle_gamma   90.00
#
_symmetry.space_group_name_H-M   'P 1'
#
loop_
_entity.id
_entity.type
_entity.pdbx_description
1 polymer ?
#
loop_
_entity_poly.entity_id
_entity_poly.type
_entity_poly.pdbx_seq_one_letter_code
_entity_poly.pdbx_strand_id
1 'polypeptide(L)'
;TPPLGISAMIIATGVVLYLARVPVLKAQSAVPSLPTADSVYRGIIGFIDWAAVRITGFTQRGSLSFYLAVILATAVIVPTIGLFIVETPPLRSINWTDSPAQWAIAAVMVGAALIAVRANKRFLAILMVSVTGYGLALIFALRGAPDLALTQMLVETISLIAFVLALRMLPSRIGKRKTTRRPARVVIAVGFGLFMMALAAFSISSRTASPISLDMPRLAYEIGHGKNVVNVTLVDMRAWDTYGEISVLALAATGVASLIFIAGRQDAGRNGPALDTGRIRAVSKRYAGRTGLSTGTRVVGHFMNVKRDPFLVAGRTLAPENRSLMLEVITRLLFHTVVLVSVYLLLAGHNLPGGGFAGGLLAGLALGLR
;
A
#
# COMPACT_ATOMS: atom_id res chain seq x y z
N THR A 1 58.35 17.98 57.61
CA THR A 1 57.49 18.62 56.54
C THR A 1 56.15 17.87 56.46
N PRO A 2 55.01 18.55 56.31
CA PRO A 2 53.70 17.92 56.32
C PRO A 2 53.54 16.76 55.35
N PRO A 3 54.12 16.75 54.15
CA PRO A 3 53.98 15.64 53.19
C PRO A 3 54.61 14.34 53.70
N LEU A 4 55.71 14.43 54.40
CA LEU A 4 56.45 13.26 54.91
C LEU A 4 55.66 12.57 56.05
N GLY A 5 54.99 13.37 56.90
CA GLY A 5 54.11 12.88 57.95
C GLY A 5 52.89 12.17 57.38
N ILE A 6 52.28 12.73 56.33
CA ILE A 6 51.14 12.09 55.64
C ILE A 6 51.58 10.75 54.96
N SER A 7 52.72 10.75 54.29
CA SER A 7 53.25 9.50 53.68
C SER A 7 53.55 8.45 54.74
N ALA A 8 54.13 8.81 55.84
CA ALA A 8 54.40 7.89 56.96
C ALA A 8 53.09 7.31 57.55
N MET A 9 52.07 8.15 57.68
CA MET A 9 50.77 7.74 58.18
C MET A 9 50.02 6.79 57.20
N ILE A 10 50.13 7.03 55.92
CA ILE A 10 49.55 6.14 54.88
C ILE A 10 50.24 4.78 54.93
N ILE A 11 51.58 4.77 55.02
CA ILE A 11 52.35 3.52 55.11
C ILE A 11 51.97 2.75 56.36
N ALA A 12 51.96 3.43 57.53
CA ALA A 12 51.61 2.82 58.83
C ALA A 12 50.15 2.22 58.75
N THR A 13 49.21 2.98 58.19
CA THR A 13 47.81 2.51 57.99
C THR A 13 47.79 1.26 57.09
N GLY A 14 48.52 1.27 55.96
CA GLY A 14 48.64 0.14 55.07
C GLY A 14 49.19 -1.12 55.73
N VAL A 15 50.24 -0.95 56.57
CA VAL A 15 50.82 -2.07 57.36
C VAL A 15 49.84 -2.60 58.40
N VAL A 16 49.11 -1.70 59.11
CA VAL A 16 48.09 -2.12 60.09
C VAL A 16 46.97 -2.87 59.38
N LEU A 17 46.47 -2.39 58.24
CA LEU A 17 45.45 -3.09 57.45
C LEU A 17 45.94 -4.43 56.94
N TYR A 18 47.21 -4.53 56.55
CA TYR A 18 47.77 -5.80 56.10
C TYR A 18 47.91 -6.79 57.24
N LEU A 19 48.33 -6.37 58.43
CA LEU A 19 48.37 -7.24 59.62
C LEU A 19 46.98 -7.65 60.05
N ALA A 20 46.02 -6.75 59.94
CA ALA A 20 44.58 -6.99 60.17
C ALA A 20 43.83 -7.60 59.00
N ARG A 21 44.49 -8.10 58.00
CA ARG A 21 43.84 -8.56 56.72
C ARG A 21 42.74 -9.61 56.96
N VAL A 22 42.91 -10.52 57.90
CA VAL A 22 41.90 -11.57 58.18
C VAL A 22 40.56 -11.01 58.69
N PRO A 23 40.55 -10.15 59.74
CA PRO A 23 39.31 -9.51 60.17
C PRO A 23 38.76 -8.51 59.14
N VAL A 24 39.59 -7.82 58.39
CA VAL A 24 39.18 -6.93 57.29
C VAL A 24 38.47 -7.72 56.20
N LEU A 25 39.06 -8.85 55.74
CA LEU A 25 38.44 -9.74 54.75
C LEU A 25 37.14 -10.33 55.25
N LYS A 26 37.04 -10.71 56.53
CA LYS A 26 35.81 -11.18 57.15
C LYS A 26 34.73 -10.08 57.18
N ALA A 27 35.11 -8.87 57.59
CA ALA A 27 34.20 -7.72 57.55
C ALA A 27 33.73 -7.38 56.13
N GLN A 28 34.64 -7.49 55.17
CA GLN A 28 34.33 -7.26 53.74
C GLN A 28 33.40 -8.35 53.17
N SER A 29 33.57 -9.61 53.60
CA SER A 29 32.69 -10.70 53.19
C SER A 29 31.30 -10.67 53.87
N ALA A 30 31.17 -9.95 54.99
CA ALA A 30 29.90 -9.74 55.66
C ALA A 30 29.06 -8.60 55.06
N VAL A 31 29.68 -7.73 54.22
CA VAL A 31 28.95 -6.72 53.47
C VAL A 31 28.22 -7.42 52.33
N PRO A 32 26.91 -7.22 52.16
CA PRO A 32 26.15 -7.79 51.05
C PRO A 32 26.86 -7.37 49.74
N SER A 33 27.20 -8.34 48.90
CA SER A 33 27.83 -8.06 47.63
C SER A 33 26.95 -7.15 46.78
N LEU A 34 27.40 -5.93 46.51
CA LEU A 34 26.75 -5.07 45.55
C LEU A 34 26.62 -5.85 44.21
N PRO A 35 25.54 -5.66 43.50
CA PRO A 35 25.39 -6.33 42.22
C PRO A 35 26.60 -6.06 41.33
N THR A 36 27.22 -7.11 40.84
CA THR A 36 28.38 -6.96 39.97
C THR A 36 27.97 -6.23 38.68
N ALA A 37 28.90 -5.48 38.09
CA ALA A 37 28.64 -4.79 36.81
C ALA A 37 28.11 -5.74 35.74
N ASP A 38 28.58 -6.99 35.75
CA ASP A 38 28.09 -8.05 34.86
C ASP A 38 26.63 -8.43 35.11
N SER A 39 26.21 -8.52 36.40
CA SER A 39 24.82 -8.82 36.74
C SER A 39 23.87 -7.66 36.37
N VAL A 40 24.33 -6.41 36.54
CA VAL A 40 23.57 -5.23 36.10
C VAL A 40 23.43 -5.20 34.58
N TYR A 41 24.54 -5.43 33.88
CA TYR A 41 24.54 -5.48 32.41
C TYR A 41 23.59 -6.56 31.88
N ARG A 42 23.69 -7.79 32.39
CA ARG A 42 22.77 -8.88 32.01
C ARG A 42 21.31 -8.57 32.36
N GLY A 43 21.08 -7.91 33.48
CA GLY A 43 19.75 -7.43 33.87
C GLY A 43 19.17 -6.44 32.87
N ILE A 44 19.97 -5.46 32.42
CA ILE A 44 19.55 -4.48 31.42
C ILE A 44 19.27 -5.15 30.08
N ILE A 45 20.16 -6.00 29.60
CA ILE A 45 19.95 -6.72 28.34
C ILE A 45 18.70 -7.63 28.43
N GLY A 46 18.56 -8.38 29.53
CA GLY A 46 17.37 -9.22 29.75
C GLY A 46 16.07 -8.41 29.79
N PHE A 47 16.11 -7.20 30.37
CA PHE A 47 14.95 -6.29 30.36
C PHE A 47 14.64 -5.78 28.94
N ILE A 48 15.67 -5.42 28.18
CA ILE A 48 15.50 -4.97 26.78
C ILE A 48 14.90 -6.10 25.94
N ASP A 49 15.42 -7.33 26.05
CA ASP A 49 14.87 -8.49 25.34
C ASP A 49 13.43 -8.78 25.75
N TRP A 50 13.14 -8.77 27.04
CA TRP A 50 11.79 -8.95 27.53
C TRP A 50 10.84 -7.87 27.02
N ALA A 51 11.24 -6.60 27.08
CA ALA A 51 10.46 -5.47 26.59
C ALA A 51 10.25 -5.57 25.07
N ALA A 52 11.29 -5.89 24.31
CA ALA A 52 11.23 -6.06 22.86
C ALA A 52 10.23 -7.16 22.47
N VAL A 53 10.32 -8.35 23.10
CA VAL A 53 9.39 -9.45 22.85
C VAL A 53 7.94 -9.05 23.22
N ARG A 54 7.77 -8.35 24.35
CA ARG A 54 6.43 -7.96 24.83
C ARG A 54 5.81 -6.90 23.93
N ILE A 55 6.57 -5.85 23.57
CA ILE A 55 6.11 -4.76 22.71
C ILE A 55 5.83 -5.29 21.31
N THR A 56 6.76 -6.05 20.73
CA THR A 56 6.59 -6.62 19.40
C THR A 56 5.42 -7.60 19.35
N GLY A 57 5.28 -8.47 20.34
CA GLY A 57 4.16 -9.41 20.45
C GLY A 57 2.80 -8.72 20.61
N PHE A 58 2.77 -7.52 21.20
CA PHE A 58 1.55 -6.71 21.31
C PHE A 58 1.24 -5.95 20.01
N THR A 59 2.24 -5.35 19.38
CA THR A 59 2.09 -4.49 18.19
C THR A 59 2.08 -5.28 16.89
N GLN A 60 2.88 -6.34 16.76
CA GLN A 60 3.04 -7.12 15.55
C GLN A 60 2.42 -8.52 15.66
N ARG A 61 1.12 -8.56 15.85
CA ARG A 61 0.38 -9.83 16.03
C ARG A 61 0.24 -10.71 14.79
N GLY A 62 0.73 -10.27 13.62
CA GLY A 62 0.60 -10.99 12.36
C GLY A 62 -0.85 -11.18 11.87
N SER A 63 -1.80 -10.45 12.44
CA SER A 63 -3.23 -10.55 12.14
C SER A 63 -3.72 -9.34 11.37
N LEU A 64 -4.02 -9.51 10.08
CA LEU A 64 -4.59 -8.45 9.24
C LEU A 64 -5.83 -7.81 9.86
N SER A 65 -6.70 -8.62 10.47
CA SER A 65 -7.90 -8.11 11.13
C SER A 65 -7.60 -7.21 12.33
N PHE A 66 -6.51 -7.47 13.05
CA PHE A 66 -6.05 -6.63 14.15
C PHE A 66 -5.50 -5.31 13.62
N TYR A 67 -4.65 -5.35 12.60
CA TYR A 67 -4.09 -4.14 11.99
C TYR A 67 -5.18 -3.24 11.41
N LEU A 68 -6.14 -3.81 10.68
CA LEU A 68 -7.29 -3.05 10.18
C LEU A 68 -8.10 -2.42 11.31
N ALA A 69 -8.32 -3.13 12.41
CA ALA A 69 -9.04 -2.58 13.56
C ALA A 69 -8.29 -1.41 14.19
N VAL A 70 -6.97 -1.51 14.32
CA VAL A 70 -6.12 -0.41 14.84
C VAL A 70 -6.15 0.79 13.90
N ILE A 71 -5.98 0.58 12.60
CA ILE A 71 -6.01 1.66 11.59
C ILE A 71 -7.36 2.39 11.63
N LEU A 72 -8.47 1.66 11.59
CA LEU A 72 -9.80 2.26 11.60
C LEU A 72 -10.10 2.97 12.93
N ALA A 73 -9.70 2.37 14.06
CA ALA A 73 -9.87 3.01 15.36
C ALA A 73 -9.05 4.29 15.48
N THR A 74 -7.79 4.28 15.04
CA THR A 74 -6.93 5.48 15.05
C THR A 74 -7.49 6.56 14.13
N ALA A 75 -7.97 6.20 12.94
CA ALA A 75 -8.60 7.13 12.00
C ALA A 75 -9.88 7.78 12.55
N VAL A 76 -10.55 7.17 13.52
CA VAL A 76 -11.69 7.76 14.22
C VAL A 76 -11.22 8.58 15.44
N ILE A 77 -10.38 7.99 16.30
CA ILE A 77 -10.02 8.57 17.60
C ILE A 77 -9.22 9.86 17.42
N VAL A 78 -8.20 9.87 16.55
CA VAL A 78 -7.28 11.00 16.41
C VAL A 78 -8.00 12.26 15.91
N PRO A 79 -8.78 12.24 14.82
CA PRO A 79 -9.52 13.42 14.40
C PRO A 79 -10.62 13.81 15.39
N THR A 80 -11.27 12.84 16.04
CA THR A 80 -12.27 13.14 17.07
C THR A 80 -11.67 13.95 18.23
N ILE A 81 -10.50 13.53 18.73
CA ILE A 81 -9.77 14.32 19.74
C ILE A 81 -9.47 15.73 19.22
N GLY A 82 -9.01 15.84 17.96
CA GLY A 82 -8.76 17.14 17.33
C GLY A 82 -10.00 18.04 17.31
N LEU A 83 -11.19 17.50 17.02
CA LEU A 83 -12.44 18.24 17.03
C LEU A 83 -12.85 18.77 18.41
N PHE A 84 -12.45 18.11 19.50
CA PHE A 84 -12.68 18.60 20.87
C PHE A 84 -11.70 19.69 21.31
N ILE A 85 -10.51 19.76 20.69
CA ILE A 85 -9.48 20.74 21.02
C ILE A 85 -9.67 22.05 20.24
N VAL A 86 -10.18 21.95 19.02
CA VAL A 86 -10.35 23.09 18.10
C VAL A 86 -11.77 23.63 18.23
N GLU A 87 -11.91 24.97 18.31
CA GLU A 87 -13.21 25.60 18.23
C GLU A 87 -13.87 25.28 16.89
N THR A 88 -15.01 24.60 16.94
CA THR A 88 -15.72 24.17 15.74
C THR A 88 -16.66 25.29 15.29
N PRO A 89 -16.59 25.73 14.03
CA PRO A 89 -17.53 26.72 13.51
C PRO A 89 -18.95 26.14 13.47
N PRO A 90 -19.98 27.03 13.55
CA PRO A 90 -21.37 26.58 13.51
C PRO A 90 -21.69 25.87 12.20
N LEU A 91 -22.42 24.78 12.30
CA LEU A 91 -22.84 23.99 11.14
C LEU A 91 -23.78 24.82 10.25
N ARG A 92 -23.41 25.00 9.00
CA ARG A 92 -24.25 25.60 7.97
C ARG A 92 -25.19 24.56 7.35
N SER A 93 -26.27 25.04 6.70
CA SER A 93 -27.16 24.18 5.94
C SER A 93 -26.39 23.43 4.83
N ILE A 94 -26.55 22.13 4.76
CA ILE A 94 -25.89 21.27 3.77
C ILE A 94 -26.89 20.94 2.65
N ASN A 95 -26.53 21.27 1.43
CA ASN A 95 -27.24 20.77 0.26
C ASN A 95 -26.76 19.34 -0.03
N TRP A 96 -27.55 18.35 0.37
CA TRP A 96 -27.20 16.94 0.25
C TRP A 96 -27.15 16.45 -1.19
N THR A 97 -28.05 16.99 -2.05
CA THR A 97 -28.16 16.57 -3.46
C THR A 97 -28.58 17.72 -4.34
N ASP A 98 -28.09 17.73 -5.58
CA ASP A 98 -28.49 18.70 -6.61
C ASP A 98 -29.52 18.09 -7.58
N SER A 99 -29.63 16.76 -7.61
CA SER A 99 -30.59 16.08 -8.49
C SER A 99 -31.13 14.78 -7.89
N PRO A 100 -32.37 14.38 -8.23
CA PRO A 100 -32.95 13.10 -7.81
C PRO A 100 -32.12 11.87 -8.26
N ALA A 101 -31.41 11.99 -9.39
CA ALA A 101 -30.55 10.93 -9.92
C ALA A 101 -29.43 10.52 -8.92
N GLN A 102 -28.88 11.46 -8.15
CA GLN A 102 -27.87 11.18 -7.13
C GLN A 102 -28.41 10.26 -6.03
N TRP A 103 -29.68 10.41 -5.62
CA TRP A 103 -30.32 9.52 -4.65
C TRP A 103 -30.49 8.11 -5.21
N ALA A 104 -30.90 7.97 -6.47
CA ALA A 104 -31.02 6.66 -7.11
C ALA A 104 -29.68 5.94 -7.19
N ILE A 105 -28.60 6.64 -7.58
CA ILE A 105 -27.24 6.08 -7.61
C ILE A 105 -26.80 5.70 -6.19
N ALA A 106 -27.00 6.55 -5.20
CA ALA A 106 -26.64 6.25 -3.80
C ALA A 106 -27.38 5.02 -3.28
N ALA A 107 -28.65 4.85 -3.60
CA ALA A 107 -29.44 3.67 -3.22
C ALA A 107 -28.86 2.39 -3.85
N VAL A 108 -28.47 2.43 -5.13
CA VAL A 108 -27.80 1.32 -5.82
C VAL A 108 -26.46 0.99 -5.15
N MET A 109 -25.66 2.00 -4.82
CA MET A 109 -24.37 1.81 -4.15
C MET A 109 -24.54 1.17 -2.77
N VAL A 110 -25.50 1.64 -1.96
CA VAL A 110 -25.80 1.04 -0.65
C VAL A 110 -26.27 -0.40 -0.81
N GLY A 111 -27.16 -0.68 -1.76
CA GLY A 111 -27.59 -2.04 -2.08
C GLY A 111 -26.44 -2.96 -2.48
N ALA A 112 -25.57 -2.49 -3.36
CA ALA A 112 -24.39 -3.22 -3.79
C ALA A 112 -23.41 -3.48 -2.61
N ALA A 113 -23.17 -2.50 -1.76
CA ALA A 113 -22.34 -2.66 -0.56
C ALA A 113 -22.91 -3.71 0.41
N LEU A 114 -24.22 -3.71 0.63
CA LEU A 114 -24.90 -4.71 1.48
C LEU A 114 -24.80 -6.12 0.89
N ILE A 115 -24.94 -6.25 -0.43
CA ILE A 115 -24.77 -7.53 -1.13
C ILE A 115 -23.31 -7.99 -1.03
N ALA A 116 -22.34 -7.08 -1.23
CA ALA A 116 -20.90 -7.39 -1.11
C ALA A 116 -20.55 -7.97 0.27
N VAL A 117 -21.06 -7.38 1.34
CA VAL A 117 -20.82 -7.85 2.74
C VAL A 117 -21.42 -9.23 2.98
N ARG A 118 -22.55 -9.56 2.32
CA ARG A 118 -23.21 -10.87 2.45
C ARG A 118 -22.75 -11.91 1.45
N ALA A 119 -21.93 -11.54 0.47
CA ALA A 119 -21.53 -12.42 -0.62
C ALA A 119 -20.71 -13.62 -0.10
N ASN A 120 -21.10 -14.82 -0.53
CA ASN A 120 -20.36 -16.05 -0.25
C ASN A 120 -19.32 -16.39 -1.34
N LYS A 121 -19.46 -15.78 -2.52
CA LYS A 121 -18.54 -15.93 -3.66
C LYS A 121 -17.66 -14.69 -3.75
N ARG A 122 -16.35 -14.87 -3.86
CA ARG A 122 -15.37 -13.77 -3.96
C ARG A 122 -15.62 -12.89 -5.17
N PHE A 123 -15.94 -13.48 -6.31
CA PHE A 123 -16.24 -12.76 -7.54
C PHE A 123 -17.44 -11.82 -7.37
N LEU A 124 -18.54 -12.31 -6.75
CA LEU A 124 -19.71 -11.47 -6.48
C LEU A 124 -19.37 -10.31 -5.55
N ALA A 125 -18.57 -10.55 -4.50
CA ALA A 125 -18.15 -9.50 -3.60
C ALA A 125 -17.38 -8.39 -4.33
N ILE A 126 -16.40 -8.76 -5.16
CA ILE A 126 -15.61 -7.81 -5.94
C ILE A 126 -16.49 -7.05 -6.93
N LEU A 127 -17.35 -7.75 -7.67
CA LEU A 127 -18.26 -7.12 -8.62
C LEU A 127 -19.17 -6.09 -7.94
N MET A 128 -19.71 -6.40 -6.75
CA MET A 128 -20.57 -5.47 -6.01
C MET A 128 -19.77 -4.27 -5.44
N VAL A 129 -18.52 -4.46 -5.03
CA VAL A 129 -17.65 -3.36 -4.66
C VAL A 129 -17.39 -2.46 -5.87
N SER A 130 -17.14 -3.02 -7.06
CA SER A 130 -16.95 -2.24 -8.28
C SER A 130 -18.19 -1.47 -8.70
N VAL A 131 -19.40 -1.98 -8.44
CA VAL A 131 -20.64 -1.21 -8.63
C VAL A 131 -20.64 0.05 -7.77
N THR A 132 -20.12 0.00 -6.53
CA THR A 132 -20.00 1.20 -5.68
C THR A 132 -18.98 2.19 -6.25
N GLY A 133 -17.86 1.72 -6.80
CA GLY A 133 -16.85 2.57 -7.42
C GLY A 133 -17.35 3.25 -8.70
N TYR A 134 -18.04 2.54 -9.59
CA TYR A 134 -18.66 3.15 -10.76
C TYR A 134 -19.82 4.11 -10.37
N GLY A 135 -20.58 3.79 -9.32
CA GLY A 135 -21.58 4.69 -8.77
C GLY A 135 -20.98 6.02 -8.31
N LEU A 136 -19.80 5.96 -7.66
CA LEU A 136 -19.06 7.15 -7.26
C LEU A 136 -18.61 7.98 -8.47
N ALA A 137 -18.12 7.34 -9.53
CA ALA A 137 -17.75 8.01 -10.78
C ALA A 137 -18.96 8.75 -11.40
N LEU A 138 -20.15 8.13 -11.40
CA LEU A 138 -21.37 8.78 -11.87
C LEU A 138 -21.75 9.98 -11.01
N ILE A 139 -21.59 9.90 -9.68
CA ILE A 139 -21.83 11.05 -8.79
C ILE A 139 -20.88 12.18 -9.11
N PHE A 140 -19.59 11.91 -9.34
CA PHE A 140 -18.61 12.92 -9.76
C PHE A 140 -19.01 13.59 -11.09
N ALA A 141 -19.44 12.81 -12.08
CA ALA A 141 -19.91 13.35 -13.36
C ALA A 141 -21.13 14.26 -13.17
N LEU A 142 -22.11 13.84 -12.37
CA LEU A 142 -23.30 14.64 -12.07
C LEU A 142 -23.02 15.91 -11.26
N ARG A 143 -21.90 15.94 -10.54
CA ARG A 143 -21.41 17.10 -9.79
C ARG A 143 -20.50 18.02 -10.61
N GLY A 144 -20.37 17.78 -11.92
CA GLY A 144 -19.54 18.60 -12.81
C GLY A 144 -18.03 18.41 -12.61
N ALA A 145 -17.61 17.23 -12.15
CA ALA A 145 -16.20 16.88 -11.99
C ALA A 145 -15.78 15.76 -12.97
N PRO A 146 -15.68 16.05 -14.28
CA PRO A 146 -15.46 15.02 -15.30
C PRO A 146 -14.10 14.36 -15.22
N ASP A 147 -13.05 15.07 -14.79
CA ASP A 147 -11.71 14.47 -14.59
C ASP A 147 -11.72 13.45 -13.46
N LEU A 148 -12.38 13.75 -12.34
CA LEU A 148 -12.53 12.81 -11.23
C LEU A 148 -13.36 11.60 -11.64
N ALA A 149 -14.43 11.81 -12.42
CA ALA A 149 -15.26 10.73 -12.95
C ALA A 149 -14.45 9.80 -13.85
N LEU A 150 -13.66 10.36 -14.77
CA LEU A 150 -12.81 9.61 -15.70
C LEU A 150 -11.74 8.79 -14.94
N THR A 151 -11.02 9.44 -14.04
CA THR A 151 -9.98 8.76 -13.24
C THR A 151 -10.57 7.67 -12.36
N GLN A 152 -11.71 7.90 -11.71
CA GLN A 152 -12.40 6.89 -10.91
C GLN A 152 -12.84 5.69 -11.76
N MET A 153 -13.37 5.90 -12.94
CA MET A 153 -13.75 4.83 -13.87
C MET A 153 -12.54 3.99 -14.29
N LEU A 154 -11.41 4.65 -14.59
CA LEU A 154 -10.19 3.96 -15.00
C LEU A 154 -9.60 3.14 -13.85
N VAL A 155 -9.48 3.73 -12.66
CA VAL A 155 -8.98 3.04 -11.45
C VAL A 155 -9.86 1.86 -11.11
N GLU A 156 -11.18 2.02 -11.15
CA GLU A 156 -12.13 0.93 -10.87
C GLU A 156 -11.99 -0.22 -11.87
N THR A 157 -11.89 0.12 -13.16
CA THR A 157 -11.70 -0.88 -14.23
C THR A 157 -10.41 -1.67 -14.04
N ILE A 158 -9.30 -0.97 -13.77
CA ILE A 158 -7.99 -1.61 -13.54
C ILE A 158 -8.06 -2.50 -12.30
N SER A 159 -8.62 -2.01 -11.22
CA SER A 159 -8.78 -2.74 -9.96
C SER A 159 -9.64 -3.99 -10.14
N LEU A 160 -10.77 -3.86 -10.85
CA LEU A 160 -11.66 -4.99 -11.16
C LEU A 160 -10.92 -6.07 -11.96
N ILE A 161 -10.19 -5.68 -13.01
CA ILE A 161 -9.43 -6.62 -13.84
C ILE A 161 -8.34 -7.30 -13.00
N ALA A 162 -7.57 -6.53 -12.23
CA ALA A 162 -6.52 -7.06 -11.36
C ALA A 162 -7.07 -8.06 -10.33
N PHE A 163 -8.20 -7.73 -9.68
CA PHE A 163 -8.86 -8.63 -8.74
C PHE A 163 -9.41 -9.88 -9.42
N VAL A 164 -10.02 -9.76 -10.59
CA VAL A 164 -10.54 -10.93 -11.35
C VAL A 164 -9.39 -11.85 -11.74
N LEU A 165 -8.25 -11.30 -12.19
CA LEU A 165 -7.06 -12.10 -12.49
C LEU A 165 -6.51 -12.79 -11.23
N ALA A 166 -6.41 -12.08 -10.11
CA ALA A 166 -5.97 -12.64 -8.84
C ALA A 166 -6.91 -13.74 -8.31
N LEU A 167 -8.22 -13.61 -8.53
CA LEU A 167 -9.21 -14.63 -8.13
C LEU A 167 -9.03 -15.97 -8.83
N ARG A 168 -8.42 -16.01 -10.00
CA ARG A 168 -8.13 -17.27 -10.71
C ARG A 168 -7.18 -18.17 -9.90
N MET A 169 -6.37 -17.59 -9.03
CA MET A 169 -5.42 -18.28 -8.15
C MET A 169 -6.04 -18.66 -6.79
N LEU A 170 -7.26 -18.23 -6.50
CA LEU A 170 -7.89 -18.36 -5.19
C LEU A 170 -9.16 -19.22 -5.25
N PRO A 171 -9.52 -19.92 -4.14
CA PRO A 171 -10.78 -20.65 -4.07
C PRO A 171 -11.97 -19.72 -4.33
N SER A 172 -12.95 -20.17 -5.11
CA SER A 172 -14.12 -19.36 -5.52
C SER A 172 -15.01 -18.93 -4.36
N ARG A 173 -15.07 -19.72 -3.28
CA ARG A 173 -15.91 -19.45 -2.11
C ARG A 173 -15.11 -18.84 -0.97
N ILE A 174 -15.74 -17.91 -0.25
CA ILE A 174 -15.21 -17.36 0.99
C ILE A 174 -15.47 -18.40 2.08
N GLY A 175 -14.42 -18.93 2.71
CA GLY A 175 -14.55 -19.89 3.81
C GLY A 175 -15.32 -19.28 4.98
N LYS A 176 -16.36 -19.97 5.44
CA LYS A 176 -17.13 -19.57 6.64
C LYS A 176 -16.27 -19.83 7.88
N ARG A 177 -15.50 -18.86 8.33
CA ARG A 177 -14.80 -18.95 9.61
C ARG A 177 -15.77 -18.53 10.71
N LYS A 178 -16.03 -19.44 11.68
CA LYS A 178 -16.73 -19.08 12.91
C LYS A 178 -15.91 -18.02 13.63
N THR A 179 -16.41 -16.79 13.69
CA THR A 179 -15.67 -15.68 14.27
C THR A 179 -16.35 -15.25 15.55
N THR A 180 -15.70 -15.51 16.66
CA THR A 180 -16.15 -15.14 18.02
C THR A 180 -16.23 -13.61 18.21
N ARG A 181 -15.57 -12.83 17.34
CA ARG A 181 -15.50 -11.36 17.42
C ARG A 181 -16.39 -10.63 16.40
N ARG A 182 -17.48 -11.24 15.95
CA ARG A 182 -18.43 -10.58 15.03
C ARG A 182 -18.94 -9.23 15.54
N PRO A 183 -19.43 -9.11 16.81
CA PRO A 183 -19.96 -7.83 17.29
C PRO A 183 -18.92 -6.71 17.28
N ALA A 184 -17.70 -6.97 17.73
CA ALA A 184 -16.64 -5.96 17.70
C ALA A 184 -16.32 -5.47 16.29
N ARG A 185 -16.33 -6.33 15.28
CA ARG A 185 -16.14 -5.93 13.88
C ARG A 185 -17.28 -5.07 13.36
N VAL A 186 -18.51 -5.39 13.72
CA VAL A 186 -19.69 -4.59 13.36
C VAL A 186 -19.61 -3.21 14.01
N VAL A 187 -19.26 -3.14 15.29
CA VAL A 187 -19.11 -1.86 16.02
C VAL A 187 -18.04 -0.99 15.36
N ILE A 188 -16.87 -1.55 15.05
CA ILE A 188 -15.79 -0.79 14.39
C ILE A 188 -16.23 -0.33 13.00
N ALA A 189 -16.84 -1.20 12.19
CA ALA A 189 -17.24 -0.86 10.83
C ALA A 189 -18.35 0.20 10.81
N VAL A 190 -19.37 0.06 11.64
CA VAL A 190 -20.47 1.02 11.75
C VAL A 190 -19.97 2.34 12.35
N GLY A 191 -19.17 2.27 13.43
CA GLY A 191 -18.59 3.45 14.05
C GLY A 191 -17.71 4.24 13.10
N PHE A 192 -16.85 3.57 12.34
CA PHE A 192 -16.04 4.21 11.30
C PHE A 192 -16.89 4.83 10.19
N GLY A 193 -17.91 4.12 9.70
CA GLY A 193 -18.81 4.63 8.66
C GLY A 193 -19.58 5.87 9.12
N LEU A 194 -20.14 5.86 10.32
CA LEU A 194 -20.83 6.99 10.91
C LEU A 194 -19.89 8.18 11.15
N PHE A 195 -18.69 7.90 11.65
CA PHE A 195 -17.68 8.94 11.82
C PHE A 195 -17.29 9.60 10.50
N MET A 196 -17.03 8.83 9.44
CA MET A 196 -16.69 9.37 8.13
C MET A 196 -17.85 10.20 7.54
N MET A 197 -19.09 9.77 7.72
CA MET A 197 -20.26 10.54 7.30
C MET A 197 -20.37 11.85 8.07
N ALA A 198 -20.21 11.82 9.39
CA ALA A 198 -20.20 13.02 10.23
C ALA A 198 -19.07 13.97 9.88
N LEU A 199 -17.85 13.43 9.67
CA LEU A 199 -16.68 14.22 9.28
C LEU A 199 -16.89 14.89 7.91
N ALA A 200 -17.44 14.18 6.94
CA ALA A 200 -17.77 14.76 5.63
C ALA A 200 -18.81 15.88 5.76
N ALA A 201 -19.89 15.67 6.50
CA ALA A 201 -20.91 16.66 6.75
C ALA A 201 -20.32 17.91 7.47
N PHE A 202 -19.50 17.68 8.49
CA PHE A 202 -18.82 18.74 9.20
C PHE A 202 -17.86 19.52 8.28
N SER A 203 -17.03 18.83 7.49
CA SER A 203 -16.08 19.46 6.56
C SER A 203 -16.77 20.36 5.51
N ILE A 204 -17.94 19.96 5.03
CA ILE A 204 -18.73 20.77 4.08
C ILE A 204 -19.30 21.99 4.77
N SER A 205 -19.84 21.85 5.99
CA SER A 205 -20.51 22.92 6.72
C SER A 205 -19.57 23.93 7.37
N SER A 206 -18.32 23.54 7.62
CA SER A 206 -17.32 24.38 8.33
C SER A 206 -16.57 25.38 7.45
N ARG A 207 -16.86 25.43 6.15
CA ARG A 207 -16.23 26.38 5.23
C ARG A 207 -16.70 27.79 5.49
N THR A 208 -15.86 28.62 6.09
CA THR A 208 -16.16 30.02 6.43
C THR A 208 -15.47 31.03 5.52
N ALA A 209 -14.28 30.68 5.01
CA ALA A 209 -13.52 31.53 4.10
C ALA A 209 -13.95 31.37 2.64
N SER A 210 -13.77 32.41 1.84
CA SER A 210 -13.91 32.32 0.39
C SER A 210 -12.88 31.34 -0.18
N PRO A 211 -13.30 30.32 -0.91
CA PRO A 211 -12.37 29.32 -1.43
C PRO A 211 -11.54 29.92 -2.57
N ILE A 212 -10.22 29.73 -2.52
CA ILE A 212 -9.28 30.13 -3.57
C ILE A 212 -9.61 29.48 -4.94
N SER A 213 -10.35 28.38 -4.92
CA SER A 213 -10.80 27.69 -6.13
C SER A 213 -11.70 28.52 -7.03
N LEU A 214 -12.28 29.63 -6.53
CA LEU A 214 -13.06 30.55 -7.37
C LEU A 214 -12.19 31.31 -8.38
N ASP A 215 -10.91 31.51 -8.09
CA ASP A 215 -9.97 32.15 -9.03
C ASP A 215 -9.33 31.15 -10.00
N MET A 216 -9.37 29.87 -9.71
CA MET A 216 -8.71 28.83 -10.53
C MET A 216 -9.17 28.82 -11.99
N PRO A 217 -10.48 28.96 -12.33
CA PRO A 217 -10.91 28.95 -13.75
C PRO A 217 -10.31 30.09 -14.55
N ARG A 218 -10.25 31.30 -13.97
CA ARG A 218 -9.66 32.47 -14.61
C ARG A 218 -8.14 32.29 -14.79
N LEU A 219 -7.43 31.87 -13.74
CA LEU A 219 -6.00 31.63 -13.78
C LEU A 219 -5.63 30.52 -14.76
N ALA A 220 -6.39 29.43 -14.81
CA ALA A 220 -6.17 28.34 -15.75
C ALA A 220 -6.29 28.81 -17.21
N TYR A 221 -7.26 29.66 -17.50
CA TYR A 221 -7.48 30.15 -18.87
C TYR A 221 -6.50 31.25 -19.25
N GLU A 222 -6.31 32.28 -18.42
CA GLU A 222 -5.52 33.47 -18.74
C GLU A 222 -4.01 33.23 -18.62
N ILE A 223 -3.56 32.49 -17.63
CA ILE A 223 -2.14 32.25 -17.34
C ILE A 223 -1.69 30.86 -17.81
N GLY A 224 -2.46 29.84 -17.49
CA GLY A 224 -2.14 28.46 -17.88
C GLY A 224 -2.54 28.11 -19.32
N HIS A 225 -3.25 29.00 -20.02
CA HIS A 225 -3.67 28.84 -21.43
C HIS A 225 -4.44 27.53 -21.71
N GLY A 226 -5.10 26.94 -20.70
CA GLY A 226 -5.85 25.69 -20.81
C GLY A 226 -7.29 25.82 -20.33
N LYS A 227 -8.16 25.00 -20.90
CA LYS A 227 -9.61 24.98 -20.54
C LYS A 227 -9.92 23.98 -19.45
N ASN A 228 -9.07 23.00 -19.23
CA ASN A 228 -9.21 22.03 -18.15
C ASN A 228 -8.62 22.58 -16.85
N VAL A 229 -9.43 23.18 -16.02
CA VAL A 229 -9.01 23.84 -14.77
C VAL A 229 -8.27 22.88 -13.85
N VAL A 230 -8.72 21.63 -13.73
CA VAL A 230 -8.11 20.63 -12.83
C VAL A 230 -6.70 20.29 -13.31
N ASN A 231 -6.56 19.92 -14.58
CA ASN A 231 -5.26 19.52 -15.13
C ASN A 231 -4.26 20.70 -15.14
N VAL A 232 -4.68 21.89 -15.58
CA VAL A 232 -3.82 23.08 -15.58
C VAL A 232 -3.37 23.45 -14.18
N THR A 233 -4.28 23.37 -13.18
CA THR A 233 -3.90 23.62 -11.79
C THR A 233 -2.86 22.63 -11.30
N LEU A 234 -3.01 21.34 -11.59
CA LEU A 234 -2.09 20.29 -11.13
C LEU A 234 -0.75 20.29 -11.89
N VAL A 235 -0.72 20.76 -13.13
CA VAL A 235 0.49 20.73 -13.95
C VAL A 235 1.27 22.05 -13.87
N ASP A 236 0.58 23.19 -14.00
CA ASP A 236 1.23 24.50 -14.15
C ASP A 236 1.30 25.28 -12.83
N MET A 237 0.24 25.25 -12.00
CA MET A 237 0.19 26.06 -10.79
C MET A 237 0.66 25.30 -9.55
N ARG A 238 0.32 24.03 -9.42
CA ARG A 238 0.60 23.16 -8.28
C ARG A 238 1.26 21.85 -8.70
N ALA A 239 2.25 21.95 -9.59
CA ALA A 239 2.99 20.79 -10.12
C ALA A 239 3.60 19.91 -9.02
N TRP A 240 3.83 20.47 -7.82
CA TRP A 240 4.32 19.73 -6.66
C TRP A 240 3.37 18.61 -6.23
N ASP A 241 2.06 18.77 -6.37
CA ASP A 241 1.07 17.75 -6.05
C ASP A 241 1.26 16.53 -6.98
N THR A 242 1.36 16.77 -8.27
CA THR A 242 1.62 15.71 -9.28
C THR A 242 2.98 15.03 -9.07
N TYR A 243 4.00 15.80 -8.69
CA TYR A 243 5.31 15.23 -8.34
C TYR A 243 5.21 14.31 -7.12
N GLY A 244 4.45 14.69 -6.10
CA GLY A 244 4.17 13.86 -4.92
C GLY A 244 3.47 12.55 -5.29
N GLU A 245 2.46 12.60 -6.16
CA GLU A 245 1.73 11.43 -6.66
C GLU A 245 2.66 10.46 -7.40
N ILE A 246 3.50 10.95 -8.32
CA ILE A 246 4.49 10.13 -9.04
C ILE A 246 5.48 9.49 -8.07
N SER A 247 5.96 10.24 -7.08
CA SER A 247 6.90 9.75 -6.07
C SER A 247 6.32 8.62 -5.22
N VAL A 248 5.05 8.74 -4.80
CA VAL A 248 4.33 7.70 -4.05
C VAL A 248 4.13 6.44 -4.90
N LEU A 249 3.75 6.59 -6.17
CA LEU A 249 3.60 5.46 -7.07
C LEU A 249 4.93 4.74 -7.34
N ALA A 250 6.02 5.49 -7.53
CA ALA A 250 7.35 4.92 -7.68
C ALA A 250 7.81 4.17 -6.43
N LEU A 251 7.54 4.73 -5.24
CA LEU A 251 7.83 4.07 -3.96
C LEU A 251 7.01 2.78 -3.79
N ALA A 252 5.72 2.82 -4.09
CA ALA A 252 4.85 1.64 -4.03
C ALA A 252 5.31 0.55 -5.00
N ALA A 253 5.65 0.91 -6.26
CA ALA A 253 6.17 -0.02 -7.25
C ALA A 253 7.49 -0.67 -6.80
N THR A 254 8.40 0.13 -6.21
CA THR A 254 9.65 -0.35 -5.63
C THR A 254 9.41 -1.31 -4.48
N GLY A 255 8.45 -0.99 -3.60
CA GLY A 255 8.05 -1.87 -2.48
C GLY A 255 7.51 -3.21 -2.97
N VAL A 256 6.61 -3.20 -3.95
CA VAL A 256 6.06 -4.43 -4.56
C VAL A 256 7.16 -5.25 -5.23
N ALA A 257 8.03 -4.61 -6.03
CA ALA A 257 9.16 -5.28 -6.66
C ALA A 257 10.08 -5.94 -5.61
N SER A 258 10.40 -5.23 -4.53
CA SER A 258 11.19 -5.75 -3.41
C SER A 258 10.57 -7.01 -2.80
N LEU A 259 9.26 -7.02 -2.55
CA LEU A 259 8.55 -8.18 -2.01
C LEU A 259 8.61 -9.38 -2.96
N ILE A 260 8.45 -9.16 -4.27
CA ILE A 260 8.54 -10.22 -5.28
C ILE A 260 9.96 -10.82 -5.32
N PHE A 261 11.00 -9.99 -5.28
CA PHE A 261 12.39 -10.44 -5.27
C PHE A 261 12.76 -11.19 -3.99
N ILE A 262 12.25 -10.77 -2.83
CA ILE A 262 12.48 -11.46 -1.55
C ILE A 262 11.80 -12.84 -1.58
N ALA A 263 10.55 -12.93 -2.04
CA ALA A 263 9.84 -14.20 -2.15
C ALA A 263 10.57 -15.17 -3.08
N GLY A 264 11.03 -14.71 -4.24
CA GLY A 264 11.82 -15.52 -5.17
C GLY A 264 13.13 -16.03 -4.59
N ARG A 265 13.81 -15.24 -3.73
CA ARG A 265 15.01 -15.67 -3.01
C ARG A 265 14.74 -16.73 -1.95
N GLN A 266 13.65 -16.60 -1.21
CA GLN A 266 13.28 -17.58 -0.17
C GLN A 266 12.90 -18.92 -0.76
N ASP A 267 12.20 -18.94 -1.90
CA ASP A 267 11.88 -20.18 -2.61
C ASP A 267 13.13 -20.84 -3.21
N ALA A 268 14.07 -20.07 -3.72
CA ALA A 268 15.36 -20.58 -4.18
C ALA A 268 16.22 -21.14 -3.04
N GLY A 269 16.17 -20.55 -1.84
CA GLY A 269 16.90 -21.03 -0.66
C GLY A 269 16.25 -22.25 0.02
N ARG A 270 14.93 -22.41 -0.12
CA ARG A 270 14.17 -23.49 0.53
C ARG A 270 14.13 -24.78 -0.28
N ASN A 271 14.27 -24.69 -1.60
CA ASN A 271 14.24 -25.81 -2.54
C ASN A 271 15.61 -26.08 -3.18
N GLY A 272 16.67 -25.43 -2.74
CA GLY A 272 18.00 -25.60 -3.28
C GLY A 272 18.74 -26.76 -2.60
N PRO A 273 19.00 -27.88 -3.27
CA PRO A 273 20.22 -28.61 -2.98
C PRO A 273 21.38 -27.68 -3.32
N ALA A 274 22.47 -27.79 -2.53
CA ALA A 274 23.73 -27.08 -2.75
C ALA A 274 23.98 -26.91 -4.25
N LEU A 275 24.29 -25.66 -4.65
CA LEU A 275 24.59 -25.24 -6.02
C LEU A 275 25.25 -26.35 -6.83
N ASP A 276 24.45 -27.21 -7.44
CA ASP A 276 24.93 -28.13 -8.46
C ASP A 276 25.06 -27.35 -9.76
N THR A 277 26.26 -26.81 -9.99
CA THR A 277 26.63 -26.13 -11.22
C THR A 277 26.33 -26.95 -12.47
N GLY A 278 26.18 -28.27 -12.35
CA GLY A 278 25.73 -29.16 -13.41
C GLY A 278 24.26 -28.96 -13.77
N ARG A 279 23.39 -28.70 -12.78
CA ARG A 279 21.95 -28.44 -13.01
C ARG A 279 21.68 -27.07 -13.65
N ILE A 280 22.42 -26.03 -13.25
CA ILE A 280 22.35 -24.71 -13.90
C ILE A 280 22.78 -24.82 -15.37
N ARG A 281 23.81 -25.60 -15.67
CA ARG A 281 24.26 -25.87 -17.04
C ARG A 281 23.24 -26.70 -17.83
N ALA A 282 22.56 -27.65 -17.22
CA ALA A 282 21.50 -28.43 -17.86
C ALA A 282 20.22 -27.63 -18.12
N VAL A 283 19.83 -26.74 -17.18
CA VAL A 283 18.70 -25.81 -17.36
C VAL A 283 19.06 -24.77 -18.41
N SER A 284 20.24 -24.20 -18.38
CA SER A 284 20.73 -23.26 -19.41
C SER A 284 20.79 -23.95 -20.80
N LYS A 285 21.24 -25.20 -20.89
CA LYS A 285 21.21 -25.95 -22.16
C LYS A 285 19.77 -26.27 -22.62
N ARG A 286 18.83 -26.57 -21.71
CA ARG A 286 17.42 -26.78 -22.04
C ARG A 286 16.75 -25.49 -22.52
N TYR A 287 17.05 -24.35 -21.90
CA TYR A 287 16.55 -23.05 -22.33
C TYR A 287 17.26 -22.57 -23.60
N ALA A 288 18.55 -22.72 -23.76
CA ALA A 288 19.30 -22.40 -24.97
C ALA A 288 18.83 -23.27 -26.17
N GLY A 289 18.52 -24.55 -25.94
CA GLY A 289 17.93 -25.42 -26.97
C GLY A 289 16.50 -25.05 -27.36
N ARG A 290 15.76 -24.39 -26.47
CA ARG A 290 14.38 -23.92 -26.71
C ARG A 290 14.29 -22.53 -27.29
N THR A 291 15.27 -21.65 -27.05
CA THR A 291 15.28 -20.27 -27.53
C THR A 291 16.03 -20.07 -28.83
N GLY A 292 16.64 -21.13 -29.39
CA GLY A 292 17.32 -21.05 -30.70
C GLY A 292 18.49 -20.06 -30.79
N LEU A 293 19.02 -19.60 -29.67
CA LEU A 293 20.22 -18.75 -29.59
C LEU A 293 21.48 -19.60 -29.75
N SER A 294 21.70 -20.13 -30.93
CA SER A 294 23.01 -20.54 -31.40
C SER A 294 23.48 -19.53 -32.41
N THR A 295 24.61 -18.92 -32.08
CA THR A 295 25.43 -17.99 -32.83
C THR A 295 25.32 -18.12 -34.37
N GLY A 296 24.90 -17.05 -35.01
CA GLY A 296 25.46 -16.61 -36.29
C GLY A 296 24.85 -17.08 -37.60
N THR A 297 24.11 -18.21 -37.68
CA THR A 297 23.72 -18.74 -38.98
C THR A 297 22.22 -19.11 -39.13
N ARG A 298 21.35 -18.74 -38.18
CA ARG A 298 19.93 -19.12 -38.19
C ARG A 298 18.93 -17.96 -38.34
N VAL A 299 19.37 -16.79 -38.74
CA VAL A 299 18.45 -15.63 -38.87
C VAL A 299 17.48 -15.82 -40.05
N VAL A 300 17.90 -16.49 -41.12
CA VAL A 300 17.08 -16.62 -42.36
C VAL A 300 16.01 -17.73 -42.21
N GLY A 301 16.30 -18.81 -41.43
CA GLY A 301 15.31 -19.89 -41.20
C GLY A 301 14.21 -19.55 -40.18
N HIS A 302 14.39 -18.49 -39.42
CA HIS A 302 13.46 -18.10 -38.34
C HIS A 302 12.17 -17.45 -38.86
N PHE A 303 12.21 -16.85 -40.04
CA PHE A 303 11.03 -16.21 -40.67
C PHE A 303 10.04 -17.21 -41.26
N MET A 304 10.42 -18.46 -41.52
CA MET A 304 9.55 -19.45 -42.14
C MET A 304 8.85 -20.40 -41.16
N ASN A 305 9.27 -20.47 -39.90
CA ASN A 305 8.65 -21.34 -38.90
C ASN A 305 8.28 -20.51 -37.65
N VAL A 306 7.45 -19.50 -37.87
CA VAL A 306 6.94 -18.64 -36.79
C VAL A 306 5.94 -19.45 -35.98
N LYS A 307 6.39 -20.20 -34.99
CA LYS A 307 5.57 -20.47 -33.80
C LYS A 307 5.23 -19.08 -33.24
N ARG A 308 4.01 -18.62 -33.52
CA ARG A 308 3.53 -17.34 -33.02
C ARG A 308 3.68 -17.35 -31.51
N ASP A 309 4.66 -16.59 -31.02
CA ASP A 309 4.80 -16.41 -29.57
C ASP A 309 3.48 -15.85 -29.04
N PRO A 310 2.96 -16.37 -27.93
CA PRO A 310 1.74 -15.85 -27.35
C PRO A 310 1.88 -14.36 -27.08
N PHE A 311 0.89 -13.58 -27.46
CA PHE A 311 0.89 -12.10 -27.27
C PHE A 311 0.99 -11.74 -25.79
N LEU A 312 0.35 -12.54 -24.92
CA LEU A 312 0.44 -12.37 -23.48
C LEU A 312 1.78 -12.85 -22.94
N VAL A 313 2.53 -11.97 -22.30
CA VAL A 313 3.83 -12.28 -21.68
C VAL A 313 3.67 -13.37 -20.62
N ALA A 314 2.64 -13.29 -19.77
CA ALA A 314 2.30 -14.31 -18.78
C ALA A 314 1.91 -15.65 -19.42
N GLY A 315 1.41 -15.66 -20.66
CA GLY A 315 1.08 -16.87 -21.41
C GLY A 315 2.29 -17.74 -21.73
N ARG A 316 3.51 -17.21 -21.67
CA ARG A 316 4.75 -17.97 -21.89
C ARG A 316 5.07 -18.96 -20.76
N THR A 317 4.62 -18.64 -19.55
CA THR A 317 4.88 -19.43 -18.33
C THR A 317 3.75 -20.41 -17.98
N LEU A 318 2.53 -20.17 -18.51
CA LEU A 318 1.37 -21.01 -18.26
C LEU A 318 1.33 -22.21 -19.20
N ALA A 319 0.91 -23.37 -18.65
CA ALA A 319 0.59 -24.54 -19.46
C ALA A 319 -0.53 -24.21 -20.46
N PRO A 320 -0.54 -24.79 -21.68
CA PRO A 320 -1.52 -24.48 -22.74
C PRO A 320 -2.98 -24.58 -22.30
N GLU A 321 -3.29 -25.55 -21.46
CA GLU A 321 -4.61 -25.82 -20.86
C GLU A 321 -5.11 -24.72 -19.93
N ASN A 322 -4.19 -23.96 -19.32
CA ASN A 322 -4.51 -22.86 -18.41
C ASN A 322 -4.53 -21.49 -19.11
N ARG A 323 -4.28 -21.44 -20.41
CA ARG A 323 -4.32 -20.21 -21.21
C ARG A 323 -5.75 -19.90 -21.63
N SER A 324 -6.20 -18.69 -21.36
CA SER A 324 -7.46 -18.19 -21.88
C SER A 324 -7.25 -17.63 -23.29
N LEU A 325 -7.59 -18.43 -24.32
CA LEU A 325 -7.54 -17.98 -25.71
C LEU A 325 -8.38 -16.70 -25.93
N MET A 326 -9.53 -16.64 -25.29
CA MET A 326 -10.42 -15.46 -25.37
C MET A 326 -9.74 -14.20 -24.84
N LEU A 327 -9.07 -14.28 -23.68
CA LEU A 327 -8.33 -13.15 -23.12
C LEU A 327 -7.18 -12.72 -24.04
N GLU A 328 -6.46 -13.68 -24.62
CA GLU A 328 -5.36 -13.39 -25.54
C GLU A 328 -5.84 -12.66 -26.79
N VAL A 329 -6.93 -13.11 -27.39
CA VAL A 329 -7.52 -12.49 -28.59
C VAL A 329 -8.03 -11.08 -28.27
N ILE A 330 -8.77 -10.91 -27.19
CA ILE A 330 -9.32 -9.61 -26.77
C ILE A 330 -8.17 -8.63 -26.46
N THR A 331 -7.19 -9.05 -25.69
CA THR A 331 -6.05 -8.19 -25.33
C THR A 331 -5.26 -7.79 -26.56
N ARG A 332 -5.03 -8.72 -27.49
CA ARG A 332 -4.33 -8.46 -28.75
C ARG A 332 -5.08 -7.45 -29.62
N LEU A 333 -6.40 -7.56 -29.67
CA LEU A 333 -7.26 -6.66 -30.45
C LEU A 333 -7.30 -5.26 -29.85
N LEU A 334 -7.48 -5.17 -28.53
CA LEU A 334 -7.69 -3.90 -27.83
C LEU A 334 -6.39 -3.19 -27.47
N PHE A 335 -5.26 -3.88 -27.37
CA PHE A 335 -3.99 -3.32 -26.90
C PHE A 335 -3.62 -2.02 -27.61
N HIS A 336 -3.60 -2.03 -28.94
CA HIS A 336 -3.21 -0.87 -29.74
C HIS A 336 -4.19 0.30 -29.58
N THR A 337 -5.49 -0.01 -29.56
CA THR A 337 -6.54 1.00 -29.34
C THR A 337 -6.42 1.65 -27.97
N VAL A 338 -6.21 0.82 -26.91
CA VAL A 338 -6.05 1.31 -25.54
C VAL A 338 -4.80 2.19 -25.42
N VAL A 339 -3.68 1.82 -26.07
CA VAL A 339 -2.46 2.64 -26.09
C VAL A 339 -2.71 3.96 -26.83
N LEU A 340 -3.39 3.95 -27.98
CA LEU A 340 -3.73 5.17 -28.70
C LEU A 340 -4.61 6.11 -27.88
N VAL A 341 -5.62 5.58 -27.21
CA VAL A 341 -6.50 6.36 -26.32
C VAL A 341 -5.71 6.90 -25.13
N SER A 342 -4.76 6.14 -24.58
CA SER A 342 -3.85 6.60 -23.54
C SER A 342 -3.04 7.83 -23.96
N VAL A 343 -2.45 7.79 -25.16
CA VAL A 343 -1.70 8.93 -25.73
C VAL A 343 -2.64 10.11 -25.99
N TYR A 344 -3.84 9.85 -26.51
CA TYR A 344 -4.85 10.89 -26.69
C TYR A 344 -5.21 11.58 -25.37
N LEU A 345 -5.50 10.83 -24.32
CA LEU A 345 -5.83 11.39 -23.01
C LEU A 345 -4.67 12.21 -22.43
N LEU A 346 -3.43 11.74 -22.63
CA LEU A 346 -2.24 12.46 -22.20
C LEU A 346 -2.17 13.85 -22.86
N LEU A 347 -2.37 13.91 -24.17
CA LEU A 347 -2.26 15.16 -24.95
C LEU A 347 -3.50 16.04 -24.83
N ALA A 348 -4.69 15.46 -24.67
CA ALA A 348 -5.94 16.18 -24.56
C ALA A 348 -6.12 16.87 -23.20
N GLY A 349 -5.41 16.43 -22.16
CA GLY A 349 -5.63 16.83 -20.76
C GLY A 349 -5.59 18.32 -20.49
N HIS A 350 -4.90 19.12 -21.29
CA HIS A 350 -4.81 20.57 -21.12
C HIS A 350 -6.16 21.29 -21.40
N ASN A 351 -6.98 20.76 -22.31
CA ASN A 351 -8.23 21.38 -22.73
C ASN A 351 -9.47 20.53 -22.48
N LEU A 352 -9.33 19.22 -22.31
CA LEU A 352 -10.41 18.24 -22.15
C LEU A 352 -10.11 17.35 -20.92
N PRO A 353 -11.11 16.63 -20.40
CA PRO A 353 -10.87 15.64 -19.36
C PRO A 353 -9.81 14.61 -19.77
N GLY A 354 -8.77 14.42 -18.92
CA GLY A 354 -7.65 13.56 -19.26
C GLY A 354 -6.42 13.87 -18.42
N GLY A 355 -5.28 14.00 -19.10
CA GLY A 355 -3.98 14.34 -18.51
C GLY A 355 -3.10 13.12 -18.26
N GLY A 356 -1.91 13.37 -17.69
CA GLY A 356 -0.86 12.37 -17.50
C GLY A 356 -1.28 11.20 -16.64
N PHE A 357 -2.08 11.45 -15.62
CA PHE A 357 -2.56 10.39 -14.70
C PHE A 357 -3.55 9.44 -15.40
N ALA A 358 -4.57 9.97 -16.06
CA ALA A 358 -5.56 9.16 -16.77
C ALA A 358 -4.91 8.40 -17.95
N GLY A 359 -4.08 9.07 -18.74
CA GLY A 359 -3.30 8.44 -19.81
C GLY A 359 -2.37 7.35 -19.28
N GLY A 360 -1.63 7.62 -18.21
CA GLY A 360 -0.73 6.66 -17.57
C GLY A 360 -1.44 5.42 -17.02
N LEU A 361 -2.60 5.59 -16.38
CA LEU A 361 -3.43 4.47 -15.91
C LEU A 361 -3.85 3.56 -17.07
N LEU A 362 -4.28 4.16 -18.18
CA LEU A 362 -4.72 3.39 -19.34
C LEU A 362 -3.56 2.67 -20.03
N ALA A 363 -2.38 3.30 -20.12
CA ALA A 363 -1.15 2.66 -20.60
C ALA A 363 -0.77 1.48 -19.68
N GLY A 364 -0.80 1.69 -18.36
CA GLY A 364 -0.53 0.66 -17.35
C GLY A 364 -1.48 -0.53 -17.47
N LEU A 365 -2.77 -0.28 -17.70
CA LEU A 365 -3.75 -1.32 -17.96
C LEU A 365 -3.39 -2.14 -19.22
N ALA A 366 -3.08 -1.47 -20.33
CA ALA A 366 -2.71 -2.14 -21.58
C ALA A 366 -1.49 -3.04 -21.39
N LEU A 367 -0.44 -2.51 -20.73
CA LEU A 367 0.79 -3.25 -20.44
C LEU A 367 0.57 -4.38 -19.44
N GLY A 368 -0.25 -4.17 -18.42
CA GLY A 368 -0.58 -5.17 -17.40
C GLY A 368 -1.41 -6.33 -17.94
N LEU A 369 -2.24 -6.11 -18.96
CA LEU A 369 -3.00 -7.15 -19.64
C LEU A 369 -2.13 -7.96 -20.62
N ARG A 370 -1.05 -7.39 -21.14
CA ARG A 370 -0.10 -8.05 -22.06
C ARG A 370 0.84 -8.99 -21.31
#